data_3345be3394fee7cdb23ca488dca18d44
#
_entry.id   3345be3394fee7cdb23ca488dca18d44
#
_cell.length_a   1.000
_cell.length_b   1.000
_cell.length_c   1.000
_cell.angle_alpha   90.00
_cell.angle_beta   90.00
_cell.angle_gamma   90.00
#
_symmetry.space_group_name_H-M   'P 1'
#
loop_
_entity.id
_entity.type
_entity.pdbx_description
1 polymer ?
#
loop_
_entity_poly.entity_id
_entity_poly.type
_entity_poly.pdbx_seq_one_letter_code
_entity_poly.pdbx_strand_id
1 'polypeptide(L)'
;ELLSFKALRLMQKADIVIYDRLVSRPIMNLIRQDAEKIYVGKQRADHAMPQENINQLLARLALEGKKVLRLKGGDPFIFGRGGEEIESLIKDDIPFQIVPGITAASGCASYAGIPLTHRDYSQACIFVTGHLRDGTVNLNWEMLAHEKQTLIFYMGMHGSKIICEELIKHGLSDVTPAALIVKGTTEDQ
;
A
#
# COMPACT_ATOMS: atom_id res chain seq x y z
N GLU A 1 -6.07 -1.42 14.19
CA GLU A 1 -7.53 -1.31 14.43
C GLU A 1 -8.33 -1.15 13.13
N LEU A 2 -7.70 -0.68 12.06
CA LEU A 2 -8.37 -0.56 10.75
C LEU A 2 -8.42 -1.88 9.97
N LEU A 3 -8.21 -3.00 10.64
CA LEU A 3 -8.31 -4.33 10.05
C LEU A 3 -9.79 -4.71 9.84
N SER A 4 -10.12 -5.25 8.67
CA SER A 4 -11.47 -5.76 8.45
C SER A 4 -11.72 -7.06 9.22
N PHE A 5 -12.95 -7.29 9.65
CA PHE A 5 -13.34 -8.56 10.31
C PHE A 5 -13.08 -9.79 9.42
N LYS A 6 -13.16 -9.64 8.09
CA LYS A 6 -12.83 -10.72 7.15
C LYS A 6 -11.35 -11.05 7.24
N ALA A 7 -10.48 -10.05 7.23
CA ALA A 7 -9.04 -10.25 7.37
C ALA A 7 -8.70 -10.94 8.71
N LEU A 8 -9.26 -10.48 9.83
CA LEU A 8 -9.07 -11.10 11.13
C LEU A 8 -9.44 -12.59 11.12
N ARG A 9 -10.61 -12.93 10.58
CA ARG A 9 -11.05 -14.35 10.49
C ARG A 9 -10.10 -15.22 9.66
N LEU A 10 -9.52 -14.67 8.60
CA LEU A 10 -8.55 -15.39 7.79
C LEU A 10 -7.20 -15.53 8.48
N MET A 11 -6.74 -14.51 9.20
CA MET A 11 -5.51 -14.56 10.02
C MET A 11 -5.58 -15.67 11.08
N GLN A 12 -6.76 -15.90 11.64
CA GLN A 12 -6.99 -16.96 12.64
C GLN A 12 -7.19 -18.36 12.04
N LYS A 13 -7.22 -18.48 10.71
CA LYS A 13 -7.36 -19.77 9.99
C LYS A 13 -6.15 -20.11 9.14
N ALA A 14 -5.22 -19.19 8.97
CA ALA A 14 -4.02 -19.39 8.18
C ALA A 14 -3.05 -20.36 8.87
N ASP A 15 -2.42 -21.25 8.09
CA ASP A 15 -1.33 -22.09 8.56
C ASP A 15 0.00 -21.32 8.47
N ILE A 16 0.13 -20.46 7.46
CA ILE A 16 1.32 -19.64 7.21
C ILE A 16 0.90 -18.21 6.91
N VAL A 17 1.58 -17.24 7.54
CA VAL A 17 1.40 -15.81 7.29
C VAL A 17 2.69 -15.21 6.78
N ILE A 18 2.67 -14.72 5.55
CA ILE A 18 3.79 -14.02 4.90
C ILE A 18 3.54 -12.51 5.02
N TYR A 19 4.47 -11.77 5.62
CA TYR A 19 4.28 -10.37 5.97
C TYR A 19 5.53 -9.52 5.75
N ASP A 20 5.35 -8.20 5.72
CA ASP A 20 6.44 -7.22 5.57
C ASP A 20 6.44 -6.17 6.70
N ARG A 21 7.35 -5.20 6.61
CA ARG A 21 7.56 -4.16 7.62
C ARG A 21 6.35 -3.23 7.84
N LEU A 22 5.44 -3.14 6.89
CA LEU A 22 4.30 -2.21 6.98
C LEU A 22 3.17 -2.74 7.86
N VAL A 23 3.26 -4.00 8.31
CA VAL A 23 2.30 -4.58 9.25
C VAL A 23 2.73 -4.28 10.67
N SER A 24 1.87 -3.64 11.45
CA SER A 24 2.16 -3.26 12.83
C SER A 24 2.16 -4.46 13.79
N ARG A 25 2.90 -4.35 14.91
CA ARG A 25 2.94 -5.38 15.95
C ARG A 25 1.55 -5.73 16.51
N PRO A 26 0.65 -4.78 16.83
CA PRO A 26 -0.69 -5.11 17.28
C PRO A 26 -1.46 -6.01 16.31
N ILE A 27 -1.33 -5.77 15.00
CA ILE A 27 -1.94 -6.63 13.97
C ILE A 27 -1.30 -8.02 13.95
N MET A 28 0.04 -8.10 14.03
CA MET A 28 0.74 -9.38 14.07
C MET A 28 0.34 -10.25 15.27
N ASN A 29 0.01 -9.64 16.40
CA ASN A 29 -0.44 -10.34 17.62
C ASN A 29 -1.84 -10.97 17.48
N LEU A 30 -2.62 -10.58 16.45
CA LEU A 30 -3.92 -11.18 16.15
C LEU A 30 -3.83 -12.48 15.33
N ILE A 31 -2.64 -12.81 14.83
CA ILE A 31 -2.40 -14.10 14.16
C ILE A 31 -2.45 -15.22 15.18
N ARG A 32 -3.07 -16.36 14.83
CA ARG A 32 -3.06 -17.53 15.71
C ARG A 32 -1.61 -17.92 16.07
N GLN A 33 -1.40 -18.39 17.29
CA GLN A 33 -0.05 -18.57 17.85
C GLN A 33 0.76 -19.67 17.14
N ASP A 34 0.10 -20.71 16.67
CA ASP A 34 0.68 -21.87 15.99
C ASP A 34 0.86 -21.66 14.47
N ALA A 35 0.45 -20.53 13.90
CA ALA A 35 0.73 -20.21 12.52
C ALA A 35 2.22 -19.86 12.31
N GLU A 36 2.82 -20.41 11.28
CA GLU A 36 4.15 -20.01 10.83
C GLU A 36 4.14 -18.56 10.33
N LYS A 37 5.16 -17.78 10.67
CA LYS A 37 5.27 -16.37 10.29
C LYS A 37 6.54 -16.15 9.49
N ILE A 38 6.42 -15.82 8.20
CA ILE A 38 7.53 -15.61 7.29
C ILE A 38 7.65 -14.12 6.95
N TYR A 39 8.75 -13.49 7.35
CA TYR A 39 9.05 -12.11 7.04
C TYR A 39 9.74 -11.98 5.68
N VAL A 40 9.20 -11.15 4.79
CA VAL A 40 9.73 -10.92 3.43
C VAL A 40 10.14 -9.47 3.15
N GLY A 41 10.08 -8.60 4.15
CA GLY A 41 10.50 -7.20 4.04
C GLY A 41 12.02 -7.01 4.07
N LYS A 42 12.49 -5.75 3.93
CA LYS A 42 13.91 -5.41 4.08
C LYS A 42 14.38 -5.63 5.53
N GLN A 43 15.44 -6.40 5.72
CA GLN A 43 16.20 -6.46 6.97
C GLN A 43 17.37 -5.47 6.93
N ARG A 44 17.86 -5.05 8.12
CA ARG A 44 18.92 -4.02 8.23
C ARG A 44 20.24 -4.38 7.51
N ALA A 45 20.50 -5.65 7.25
CA ALA A 45 21.73 -6.17 6.66
C ALA A 45 21.54 -6.89 5.33
N ASP A 46 20.30 -7.16 4.89
CA ASP A 46 20.00 -7.91 3.69
C ASP A 46 19.06 -7.15 2.75
N HIS A 47 19.20 -7.42 1.45
CA HIS A 47 18.25 -6.93 0.47
C HIS A 47 16.86 -7.51 0.73
N ALA A 48 15.81 -6.72 0.46
CA ALA A 48 14.44 -7.23 0.49
C ALA A 48 14.34 -8.43 -0.45
N MET A 49 13.55 -9.43 -0.05
CA MET A 49 13.25 -10.55 -0.94
C MET A 49 12.69 -9.99 -2.27
N PRO A 50 13.27 -10.35 -3.43
CA PRO A 50 12.71 -9.94 -4.72
C PRO A 50 11.24 -10.36 -4.84
N GLN A 51 10.43 -9.54 -5.51
CA GLN A 51 8.99 -9.84 -5.65
C GLN A 51 8.74 -11.20 -6.30
N GLU A 52 9.54 -11.57 -7.29
CA GLU A 52 9.51 -12.87 -7.93
C GLU A 52 9.62 -14.03 -6.92
N ASN A 53 10.55 -13.91 -5.97
CA ASN A 53 10.75 -14.93 -4.93
C ASN A 53 9.56 -14.97 -3.94
N ILE A 54 8.93 -13.83 -3.67
CA ILE A 54 7.71 -13.79 -2.84
C ILE A 54 6.57 -14.50 -3.58
N ASN A 55 6.41 -14.25 -4.88
CA ASN A 55 5.39 -14.87 -5.71
C ASN A 55 5.58 -16.39 -5.76
N GLN A 56 6.81 -16.86 -6.01
CA GLN A 56 7.15 -18.28 -6.00
C GLN A 56 6.93 -18.94 -4.63
N LEU A 57 7.26 -18.23 -3.54
CA LEU A 57 7.02 -18.71 -2.18
C LEU A 57 5.53 -18.91 -1.90
N LEU A 58 4.68 -17.94 -2.30
CA LEU A 58 3.23 -18.02 -2.16
C LEU A 58 2.67 -19.23 -2.91
N ALA A 59 3.05 -19.41 -4.18
CA ALA A 59 2.59 -20.50 -5.00
C ALA A 59 3.04 -21.86 -4.44
N ARG A 60 4.32 -22.02 -4.12
CA ARG A 60 4.87 -23.24 -3.55
C ARG A 60 4.14 -23.71 -2.30
N LEU A 61 3.99 -22.81 -1.32
CA LEU A 61 3.32 -23.14 -0.05
C LEU A 61 1.84 -23.49 -0.24
N ALA A 62 1.15 -22.83 -1.18
CA ALA A 62 -0.22 -23.16 -1.51
C ALA A 62 -0.34 -24.54 -2.17
N LEU A 63 0.57 -24.91 -3.08
CA LEU A 63 0.64 -26.23 -3.71
C LEU A 63 0.96 -27.35 -2.71
N GLU A 64 1.67 -27.04 -1.62
CA GLU A 64 1.86 -27.95 -0.45
C GLU A 64 0.58 -28.15 0.36
N GLY A 65 -0.55 -27.54 -0.03
CA GLY A 65 -1.84 -27.66 0.63
C GLY A 65 -2.01 -26.77 1.86
N LYS A 66 -1.12 -25.79 2.07
CA LYS A 66 -1.19 -24.87 3.21
C LYS A 66 -2.19 -23.74 2.95
N LYS A 67 -2.87 -23.30 4.00
CA LYS A 67 -3.66 -22.06 3.99
C LYS A 67 -2.72 -20.87 4.17
N VAL A 68 -2.27 -20.31 3.05
CA VAL A 68 -1.30 -19.22 3.02
C VAL A 68 -2.04 -17.88 3.08
N LEU A 69 -1.61 -17.00 3.97
CA LEU A 69 -2.07 -15.62 4.08
C LEU A 69 -0.92 -14.65 3.75
N ARG A 70 -1.07 -13.85 2.72
CA ARG A 70 -0.21 -12.69 2.48
C ARG A 70 -0.78 -11.48 3.22
N LEU A 71 -0.14 -11.07 4.31
CA LEU A 71 -0.55 -9.93 5.12
C LEU A 71 0.22 -8.67 4.72
N LYS A 72 -0.52 -7.61 4.35
CA LYS A 72 0.02 -6.36 3.82
C LYS A 72 -0.54 -5.17 4.58
N GLY A 73 0.22 -4.09 4.69
CA GLY A 73 -0.30 -2.81 5.14
C GLY A 73 -1.13 -2.13 4.04
N GLY A 74 -2.21 -1.47 4.41
CA GLY A 74 -3.10 -0.79 3.47
C GLY A 74 -4.00 -1.73 2.66
N ASP A 75 -4.21 -1.41 1.40
CA ASP A 75 -4.97 -2.23 0.45
C ASP A 75 -4.02 -2.96 -0.51
N PRO A 76 -4.21 -4.26 -0.78
CA PRO A 76 -3.28 -5.03 -1.61
C PRO A 76 -3.23 -4.57 -3.07
N PHE A 77 -4.28 -3.91 -3.58
CA PHE A 77 -4.37 -3.47 -4.97
C PHE A 77 -4.06 -1.99 -5.20
N ILE A 78 -3.85 -1.22 -4.12
CA ILE A 78 -3.45 0.19 -4.23
C ILE A 78 -1.97 0.32 -3.84
N PHE A 79 -1.09 0.36 -4.85
CA PHE A 79 0.37 0.38 -4.70
C PHE A 79 0.95 -0.73 -3.80
N GLY A 80 0.18 -1.82 -3.65
CA GLY A 80 0.53 -2.97 -2.82
C GLY A 80 1.13 -4.15 -3.59
N ARG A 81 1.28 -4.07 -4.91
CA ARG A 81 1.78 -5.13 -5.80
C ARG A 81 0.97 -6.44 -5.76
N GLY A 82 -0.26 -6.39 -5.23
CA GLY A 82 -1.13 -7.58 -5.15
C GLY A 82 -1.46 -8.18 -6.52
N GLY A 83 -1.52 -7.36 -7.58
CA GLY A 83 -1.67 -7.83 -8.95
C GLY A 83 -0.56 -8.79 -9.38
N GLU A 84 0.69 -8.43 -9.13
CA GLU A 84 1.85 -9.27 -9.46
C GLU A 84 1.86 -10.60 -8.67
N GLU A 85 1.39 -10.58 -7.42
CA GLU A 85 1.27 -11.78 -6.58
C GLU A 85 0.21 -12.75 -7.14
N ILE A 86 -0.98 -12.25 -7.53
CA ILE A 86 -2.05 -13.12 -8.08
C ILE A 86 -1.77 -13.63 -9.48
N GLU A 87 -1.04 -12.89 -10.33
CA GLU A 87 -0.65 -13.36 -11.66
C GLU A 87 0.12 -14.68 -11.59
N SER A 88 0.98 -14.86 -10.58
CA SER A 88 1.69 -16.10 -10.36
C SER A 88 0.77 -17.23 -9.89
N LEU A 89 -0.21 -16.93 -9.02
CA LEU A 89 -1.16 -17.92 -8.53
C LEU A 89 -2.10 -18.42 -9.65
N ILE A 90 -2.52 -17.50 -10.54
CA ILE A 90 -3.37 -17.85 -11.71
C ILE A 90 -2.65 -18.80 -12.66
N LYS A 91 -1.34 -18.60 -12.88
CA LYS A 91 -0.54 -19.49 -13.76
C LYS A 91 -0.54 -20.94 -13.29
N ASP A 92 -0.62 -21.15 -11.99
CA ASP A 92 -0.55 -22.47 -11.36
C ASP A 92 -1.95 -22.98 -10.94
N ASP A 93 -3.04 -22.35 -11.44
CA ASP A 93 -4.44 -22.66 -11.10
C ASP A 93 -4.72 -22.69 -9.58
N ILE A 94 -4.00 -21.88 -8.80
CA ILE A 94 -4.14 -21.82 -7.34
C ILE A 94 -5.32 -20.92 -6.98
N PRO A 95 -6.34 -21.41 -6.25
CA PRO A 95 -7.46 -20.59 -5.82
C PRO A 95 -7.02 -19.57 -4.76
N PHE A 96 -7.47 -18.33 -4.90
CA PHE A 96 -7.17 -17.25 -3.97
C PHE A 96 -8.38 -16.35 -3.74
N GLN A 97 -8.31 -15.53 -2.70
CA GLN A 97 -9.25 -14.45 -2.46
C GLN A 97 -8.51 -13.19 -2.02
N ILE A 98 -8.99 -12.05 -2.47
CA ILE A 98 -8.49 -10.74 -2.04
C ILE A 98 -9.40 -10.17 -0.97
N VAL A 99 -8.81 -9.60 0.06
CA VAL A 99 -9.52 -8.89 1.12
C VAL A 99 -9.16 -7.41 1.02
N PRO A 100 -10.12 -6.54 0.73
CA PRO A 100 -9.88 -5.10 0.72
C PRO A 100 -9.39 -4.60 2.09
N GLY A 101 -8.51 -3.61 2.06
CA GLY A 101 -8.00 -2.94 3.25
C GLY A 101 -8.19 -1.42 3.19
N ILE A 102 -7.92 -0.75 4.29
CA ILE A 102 -7.91 0.71 4.33
C ILE A 102 -6.59 1.19 3.73
N THR A 103 -6.66 1.72 2.52
CA THR A 103 -5.47 2.29 1.87
C THR A 103 -4.94 3.51 2.63
N ALA A 104 -3.63 3.75 2.54
CA ALA A 104 -2.97 4.85 3.26
C ALA A 104 -3.62 6.21 3.00
N ALA A 105 -4.03 6.50 1.77
CA ALA A 105 -4.74 7.74 1.44
C ALA A 105 -5.98 7.95 2.33
N SER A 106 -6.85 6.96 2.40
CA SER A 106 -8.07 7.03 3.21
C SER A 106 -7.77 7.05 4.71
N GLY A 107 -6.89 6.15 5.18
CA GLY A 107 -6.54 6.06 6.59
C GLY A 107 -5.88 7.33 7.11
N CYS A 108 -4.80 7.78 6.47
CA CYS A 108 -4.03 8.95 6.90
C CYS A 108 -4.85 10.25 6.83
N ALA A 109 -5.60 10.44 5.73
CA ALA A 109 -6.41 11.63 5.57
C ALA A 109 -7.53 11.73 6.62
N SER A 110 -8.18 10.61 6.93
CA SER A 110 -9.21 10.55 7.98
C SER A 110 -8.66 10.90 9.36
N TYR A 111 -7.48 10.36 9.71
CA TYR A 111 -6.83 10.66 10.99
C TYR A 111 -6.31 12.10 11.06
N ALA A 112 -5.96 12.71 9.92
CA ALA A 112 -5.57 14.11 9.84
C ALA A 112 -6.78 15.08 9.75
N GLY A 113 -8.02 14.59 9.66
CA GLY A 113 -9.20 15.41 9.46
C GLY A 113 -9.27 16.08 8.08
N ILE A 114 -8.62 15.51 7.09
CA ILE A 114 -8.56 16.03 5.72
C ILE A 114 -9.50 15.22 4.82
N PRO A 115 -10.63 15.78 4.36
CA PRO A 115 -11.48 15.11 3.40
C PRO A 115 -10.81 15.06 2.02
N LEU A 116 -10.74 13.86 1.42
CA LEU A 116 -10.14 13.67 0.10
C LEU A 116 -11.02 14.20 -1.03
N THR A 117 -12.31 14.34 -0.81
CA THR A 117 -13.26 14.96 -1.74
C THR A 117 -14.14 15.96 -1.01
N HIS A 118 -14.51 17.02 -1.70
CA HIS A 118 -15.41 18.04 -1.17
C HIS A 118 -16.24 18.64 -2.29
N ARG A 119 -17.52 18.86 -2.07
CA ARG A 119 -18.46 19.36 -3.11
C ARG A 119 -17.97 20.64 -3.78
N ASP A 120 -17.40 21.56 -3.01
CA ASP A 120 -17.03 22.89 -3.49
C ASP A 120 -15.55 22.97 -3.91
N TYR A 121 -14.67 22.12 -3.35
CA TYR A 121 -13.22 22.25 -3.53
C TYR A 121 -12.58 21.14 -4.37
N SER A 122 -13.07 19.91 -4.25
CA SER A 122 -12.44 18.76 -4.91
C SER A 122 -13.45 17.69 -5.28
N GLN A 123 -13.79 17.60 -6.56
CA GLN A 123 -14.71 16.59 -7.09
C GLN A 123 -14.00 15.32 -7.55
N ALA A 124 -12.67 15.34 -7.64
CA ALA A 124 -11.85 14.19 -8.04
C ALA A 124 -10.76 13.92 -7.03
N CYS A 125 -10.38 12.66 -6.91
CA CYS A 125 -9.29 12.20 -6.06
C CYS A 125 -8.40 11.27 -6.89
N ILE A 126 -7.12 11.62 -7.05
CA ILE A 126 -6.17 10.90 -7.89
C ILE A 126 -5.06 10.32 -7.01
N PHE A 127 -4.91 9.01 -7.03
CA PHE A 127 -3.81 8.31 -6.37
C PHE A 127 -2.64 8.15 -7.34
N VAL A 128 -1.48 8.62 -6.93
CA VAL A 128 -0.26 8.62 -7.74
C VAL A 128 0.88 8.01 -6.96
N THR A 129 1.77 7.30 -7.64
CA THR A 129 3.05 6.92 -7.03
C THR A 129 4.08 8.04 -7.24
N GLY A 130 4.72 8.49 -6.18
CA GLY A 130 5.83 9.44 -6.22
C GLY A 130 7.19 8.76 -6.46
N HIS A 131 7.21 7.47 -6.80
CA HIS A 131 8.44 6.73 -7.07
C HIS A 131 8.17 5.69 -8.15
N LEU A 132 8.76 5.88 -9.33
CA LEU A 132 8.67 4.93 -10.43
C LEU A 132 9.75 3.84 -10.31
N ARG A 133 9.62 2.79 -11.11
CA ARG A 133 10.51 1.63 -11.11
C ARG A 133 11.96 1.98 -11.43
N ASP A 134 12.19 2.98 -12.23
CA ASP A 134 13.51 3.52 -12.61
C ASP A 134 14.08 4.53 -11.60
N GLY A 135 13.37 4.77 -10.50
CA GLY A 135 13.75 5.75 -9.46
C GLY A 135 13.41 7.20 -9.80
N THR A 136 12.76 7.46 -10.93
CA THR A 136 12.34 8.79 -11.33
C THR A 136 10.94 9.14 -10.84
N VAL A 137 10.52 10.39 -11.04
CA VAL A 137 9.16 10.91 -10.82
C VAL A 137 8.63 11.45 -12.15
N ASN A 138 8.75 10.66 -13.22
CA ASN A 138 8.27 11.05 -14.54
C ASN A 138 6.78 10.71 -14.70
N LEU A 139 5.92 11.68 -14.39
CA LEU A 139 4.46 11.54 -14.39
C LEU A 139 3.83 12.42 -15.48
N ASN A 140 2.58 12.18 -15.79
CA ASN A 140 1.81 13.08 -16.67
C ASN A 140 1.37 14.33 -15.89
N TRP A 141 2.29 15.29 -15.77
CA TRP A 141 2.10 16.50 -14.98
C TRP A 141 0.98 17.39 -15.51
N GLU A 142 0.80 17.45 -16.83
CA GLU A 142 -0.27 18.20 -17.46
C GLU A 142 -1.65 17.69 -16.99
N MET A 143 -1.83 16.38 -16.90
CA MET A 143 -3.04 15.77 -16.37
C MET A 143 -3.20 16.01 -14.85
N LEU A 144 -2.10 16.07 -14.11
CA LEU A 144 -2.14 16.20 -12.65
C LEU A 144 -2.33 17.66 -12.19
N ALA A 145 -1.85 18.65 -12.92
CA ALA A 145 -1.89 20.06 -12.53
C ALA A 145 -3.26 20.73 -12.83
N HIS A 146 -4.36 20.05 -12.47
CA HIS A 146 -5.71 20.62 -12.61
C HIS A 146 -6.30 21.03 -11.25
N GLU A 147 -7.12 22.09 -11.30
CA GLU A 147 -7.92 22.52 -10.15
C GLU A 147 -9.04 21.53 -9.80
N LYS A 148 -9.62 21.66 -8.61
CA LYS A 148 -10.76 20.90 -8.12
C LYS A 148 -10.54 19.40 -8.03
N GLN A 149 -9.31 19.00 -7.85
CA GLN A 149 -8.92 17.61 -7.56
C GLN A 149 -7.96 17.53 -6.38
N THR A 150 -8.01 16.42 -5.66
CA THR A 150 -7.04 16.10 -4.61
C THR A 150 -6.04 15.10 -5.16
N LEU A 151 -4.76 15.46 -5.14
CA LEU A 151 -3.66 14.58 -5.52
C LEU A 151 -3.09 13.90 -4.29
N ILE A 152 -2.98 12.59 -4.32
CA ILE A 152 -2.39 11.81 -3.22
C ILE A 152 -1.16 11.06 -3.74
N PHE A 153 0.02 11.50 -3.32
CA PHE A 153 1.28 10.87 -3.70
C PHE A 153 1.70 9.83 -2.67
N TYR A 154 1.66 8.57 -3.06
CA TYR A 154 2.26 7.47 -2.31
C TYR A 154 3.76 7.46 -2.54
N MET A 155 4.54 7.16 -1.50
CA MET A 155 6.02 7.09 -1.58
C MET A 155 6.67 8.40 -2.07
N GLY A 156 5.98 9.54 -1.92
CA GLY A 156 6.38 10.83 -2.48
C GLY A 156 7.47 11.58 -1.71
N MET A 157 7.91 11.12 -0.53
CA MET A 157 8.85 11.85 0.32
C MET A 157 10.15 12.23 -0.37
N HIS A 158 10.80 11.28 -1.04
CA HIS A 158 12.07 11.53 -1.70
C HIS A 158 11.92 12.40 -2.95
N GLY A 159 10.78 12.37 -3.61
CA GLY A 159 10.46 13.16 -4.80
C GLY A 159 9.68 14.43 -4.52
N SER A 160 9.39 14.78 -3.27
CA SER A 160 8.47 15.85 -2.91
C SER A 160 8.82 17.21 -3.55
N LYS A 161 10.11 17.56 -3.58
CA LYS A 161 10.59 18.79 -4.23
C LYS A 161 10.26 18.78 -5.73
N ILE A 162 10.59 17.71 -6.43
CA ILE A 162 10.32 17.56 -7.89
C ILE A 162 8.81 17.59 -8.14
N ILE A 163 8.02 16.93 -7.29
CA ILE A 163 6.56 16.91 -7.40
C ILE A 163 6.01 18.35 -7.31
N CYS A 164 6.43 19.14 -6.33
CA CYS A 164 6.00 20.53 -6.19
C CYS A 164 6.44 21.39 -7.39
N GLU A 165 7.70 21.30 -7.78
CA GLU A 165 8.25 22.08 -8.90
C GLU A 165 7.53 21.77 -10.23
N GLU A 166 7.28 20.50 -10.52
CA GLU A 166 6.61 20.11 -11.77
C GLU A 166 5.12 20.47 -11.75
N LEU A 167 4.42 20.34 -10.63
CA LEU A 167 3.01 20.77 -10.54
C LEU A 167 2.87 22.28 -10.75
N ILE A 168 3.73 23.10 -10.15
CA ILE A 168 3.74 24.55 -10.30
C ILE A 168 4.08 24.92 -11.76
N LYS A 169 5.09 24.32 -12.34
CA LYS A 169 5.50 24.53 -13.73
C LYS A 169 4.38 24.23 -14.73
N HIS A 170 3.50 23.27 -14.42
CA HIS A 170 2.36 22.89 -15.26
C HIS A 170 1.05 23.61 -14.91
N GLY A 171 1.11 24.65 -14.07
CA GLY A 171 0.01 25.59 -13.87
C GLY A 171 -0.71 25.51 -12.51
N LEU A 172 -0.31 24.63 -11.60
CA LEU A 172 -0.86 24.65 -10.25
C LEU A 172 -0.28 25.86 -9.48
N SER A 173 -1.12 26.51 -8.68
CA SER A 173 -0.66 27.67 -7.87
C SER A 173 0.38 27.23 -6.84
N ASP A 174 1.43 28.05 -6.65
CA ASP A 174 2.47 27.83 -5.62
C ASP A 174 1.97 27.97 -4.18
N VAL A 175 0.79 28.58 -4.00
CA VAL A 175 0.09 28.66 -2.70
C VAL A 175 -0.96 27.55 -2.51
N THR A 176 -0.97 26.53 -3.38
CA THR A 176 -1.87 25.38 -3.23
C THR A 176 -1.59 24.67 -1.90
N PRO A 177 -2.60 24.48 -1.02
CA PRO A 177 -2.41 23.80 0.24
C PRO A 177 -1.93 22.35 0.03
N ALA A 178 -0.91 21.95 0.79
CA ALA A 178 -0.37 20.60 0.77
C ALA A 178 -0.19 20.09 2.20
N ALA A 179 -0.38 18.78 2.40
CA ALA A 179 -0.13 18.11 3.65
C ALA A 179 0.83 16.93 3.46
N LEU A 180 1.79 16.82 4.36
CA LEU A 180 2.70 15.68 4.43
C LEU A 180 2.36 14.88 5.67
N ILE A 181 1.93 13.63 5.47
CA ILE A 181 1.55 12.75 6.57
C ILE A 181 2.59 11.64 6.71
N VAL A 182 3.17 11.55 7.88
CA VAL A 182 4.20 10.56 8.24
C VAL A 182 3.65 9.68 9.34
N LYS A 183 3.99 8.39 9.32
CA LYS A 183 3.52 7.38 10.30
C LYS A 183 1.99 7.32 10.43
N GLY A 184 1.29 7.45 9.32
CA GLY A 184 -0.16 7.54 9.27
C GLY A 184 -0.89 6.48 10.08
N THR A 185 -2.00 6.89 10.74
CA THR A 185 -2.87 6.07 11.60
C THR A 185 -2.19 5.51 12.86
N THR A 186 -1.07 6.05 13.25
CA THR A 186 -0.39 5.74 14.52
C THR A 186 -0.51 6.91 15.51
N GLU A 187 -0.13 6.69 16.76
CA GLU A 187 -0.07 7.75 17.78
C GLU A 187 0.95 8.85 17.43
N ASP A 188 1.89 8.55 16.54
CA ASP A 188 2.95 9.46 16.10
C ASP A 188 2.61 10.19 14.76
N GLN A 189 1.38 10.13 14.27
CA GLN A 189 0.96 10.83 13.04
C GLN A 189 0.99 12.35 13.19
#